data_1ae8ef40455ced06d83e7adc4711ea4c
#
_entry.id   1ae8ef40455ced06d83e7adc4711ea4c
#
_cell.length_a   1.000
_cell.length_b   1.000
_cell.length_c   1.000
_cell.angle_alpha   90.00
_cell.angle_beta   90.00
_cell.angle_gamma   90.00
#
_symmetry.space_group_name_H-M   'P 1'
#
loop_
_entity.id
_entity.type
_entity.pdbx_description
1 polymer ?
#
loop_
_entity_poly.entity_id
_entity_poly.type
_entity_poly.pdbx_seq_one_letter_code
_entity_poly.pdbx_strand_id
1 'polypeptide(L)'
;SVLQYIDDGDRSRGKVQHEILGNQLKKIESFVENNQINDAYFFCTQADITSCYMGYSVGDVLKYGTSVRPLYEKALEYNPNLSYALTNIGQWYYFAPGIVGGSKKKTLSYFEKARECAVTDSQKYFADIFLSQLLFEKKEFERCNSLLSEAESICPNSNYLKKIRSANQQGLSLFEYNRKKSSLDKESKKIE
;
A
#
# COMPACT_ATOMS: atom_id res chain seq x y z
N SER A 1 -4.65 15.90 3.60
CA SER A 1 -5.78 15.10 3.10
C SER A 1 -6.19 14.04 4.10
N VAL A 2 -7.37 13.41 3.91
CA VAL A 2 -7.84 12.31 4.78
C VAL A 2 -6.86 11.13 4.77
N LEU A 3 -6.27 10.81 3.62
CA LEU A 3 -5.29 9.73 3.47
C LEU A 3 -4.01 9.98 4.28
N GLN A 4 -3.56 11.22 4.37
CA GLN A 4 -2.40 11.59 5.16
C GLN A 4 -2.63 11.39 6.67
N TYR A 5 -3.81 11.74 7.17
CA TYR A 5 -4.18 11.48 8.58
C TYR A 5 -4.20 9.99 8.93
N ILE A 6 -4.59 9.14 7.99
CA ILE A 6 -4.59 7.68 8.18
C ILE A 6 -3.16 7.15 8.26
N ASP A 7 -2.27 7.65 7.42
CA ASP A 7 -0.86 7.25 7.37
C ASP A 7 -0.09 7.70 8.62
N ASP A 8 -0.39 8.89 9.13
CA ASP A 8 0.20 9.43 10.37
C ASP A 8 -0.26 8.68 11.64
N GLY A 9 -1.20 7.74 11.50
CA GLY A 9 -1.69 6.91 12.60
C GLY A 9 -2.61 7.64 13.58
N ASP A 10 -3.00 8.88 13.29
CA ASP A 10 -4.01 9.61 14.07
C ASP A 10 -5.41 9.06 13.78
N ARG A 11 -5.89 8.23 14.69
CA ARG A 11 -7.24 7.66 14.65
C ARG A 11 -8.24 8.38 15.54
N SER A 12 -7.88 9.49 16.17
CA SER A 12 -8.79 10.28 17.02
C SER A 12 -10.03 10.74 16.27
N ARG A 13 -9.94 10.91 14.95
CA ARG A 13 -11.04 11.27 14.04
C ARG A 13 -11.52 10.11 13.17
N GLY A 14 -11.24 8.87 13.55
CA GLY A 14 -11.50 7.68 12.73
C GLY A 14 -12.93 7.55 12.22
N LYS A 15 -13.93 7.87 13.07
CA LYS A 15 -15.36 7.83 12.69
C LYS A 15 -15.69 8.83 11.59
N VAL A 16 -15.17 10.06 11.69
CA VAL A 16 -15.39 11.12 10.69
C VAL A 16 -14.68 10.76 9.37
N GLN A 17 -13.45 10.25 9.46
CA GLN A 17 -12.70 9.81 8.28
C GLN A 17 -13.40 8.66 7.56
N HIS A 18 -13.90 7.68 8.30
CA HIS A 18 -14.68 6.57 7.74
C HIS A 18 -15.94 7.04 7.01
N GLU A 19 -16.68 7.98 7.60
CA GLU A 19 -17.87 8.59 6.97
C GLU A 19 -17.50 9.33 5.68
N ILE A 20 -16.44 10.14 5.69
CA ILE A 20 -15.95 10.87 4.50
C ILE A 20 -15.59 9.88 3.38
N LEU A 21 -14.82 8.84 3.69
CA LEU A 21 -14.41 7.82 2.71
C LEU A 21 -15.63 7.05 2.17
N GLY A 22 -16.58 6.67 3.02
CA GLY A 22 -17.81 6.01 2.60
C GLY A 22 -18.66 6.86 1.67
N ASN A 23 -18.74 8.17 1.92
CA ASN A 23 -19.43 9.11 1.03
C ASN A 23 -18.70 9.26 -0.31
N GLN A 24 -17.35 9.23 -0.33
CA GLN A 24 -16.60 9.25 -1.59
C GLN A 24 -16.80 7.96 -2.39
N LEU A 25 -16.81 6.79 -1.74
CA LEU A 25 -17.08 5.52 -2.43
C LEU A 25 -18.45 5.53 -3.11
N LYS A 26 -19.52 5.95 -2.42
CA LYS A 26 -20.85 6.07 -3.01
C LYS A 26 -20.88 6.99 -4.24
N LYS A 27 -20.16 8.13 -4.18
CA LYS A 27 -20.06 9.05 -5.33
C LYS A 27 -19.33 8.41 -6.51
N ILE A 28 -18.25 7.66 -6.22
CA ILE A 28 -17.48 6.96 -7.26
C ILE A 28 -18.35 5.86 -7.89
N GLU A 29 -19.04 5.06 -7.09
CA GLU A 29 -19.95 4.00 -7.56
C GLU A 29 -21.02 4.59 -8.50
N SER A 30 -21.72 5.62 -8.05
CA SER A 30 -22.72 6.31 -8.88
C SER A 30 -22.13 6.96 -10.13
N PHE A 31 -20.90 7.48 -10.08
CA PHE A 31 -20.25 8.04 -11.25
C PHE A 31 -19.90 6.96 -12.28
N VAL A 32 -19.38 5.80 -11.83
CA VAL A 32 -19.03 4.67 -12.71
C VAL A 32 -20.26 4.06 -13.37
N GLU A 33 -21.40 4.00 -12.68
CA GLU A 33 -22.65 3.49 -13.24
C GLU A 33 -23.15 4.31 -14.42
N ASN A 34 -22.86 5.62 -14.44
CA ASN A 34 -23.38 6.56 -15.43
C ASN A 34 -22.35 7.02 -16.47
N ASN A 35 -21.09 6.58 -16.35
CA ASN A 35 -20.01 7.04 -17.22
C ASN A 35 -19.08 5.90 -17.63
N GLN A 36 -18.62 5.95 -18.87
CA GLN A 36 -17.53 5.07 -19.31
C GLN A 36 -16.20 5.65 -18.87
N ILE A 37 -15.47 4.89 -18.04
CA ILE A 37 -14.18 5.31 -17.48
C ILE A 37 -13.05 4.64 -18.25
N ASN A 38 -12.15 5.44 -18.80
CA ASN A 38 -10.98 5.00 -19.59
C ASN A 38 -9.67 5.54 -19.00
N ASP A 39 -9.59 5.70 -17.67
CA ASP A 39 -8.45 6.28 -16.98
C ASP A 39 -7.91 5.33 -15.92
N ALA A 40 -6.62 4.93 -16.07
CA ALA A 40 -5.95 4.01 -15.15
C ALA A 40 -5.84 4.59 -13.72
N TYR A 41 -5.58 5.89 -13.59
CA TYR A 41 -5.46 6.51 -12.27
C TYR A 41 -6.80 6.65 -11.55
N PHE A 42 -7.90 6.74 -12.27
CA PHE A 42 -9.23 6.68 -11.67
C PHE A 42 -9.43 5.37 -10.91
N PHE A 43 -9.12 4.23 -11.54
CA PHE A 43 -9.25 2.93 -10.90
C PHE A 43 -8.27 2.74 -9.73
N CYS A 44 -7.05 3.27 -9.84
CA CYS A 44 -6.12 3.32 -8.72
C CYS A 44 -6.70 4.13 -7.54
N THR A 45 -7.24 5.32 -7.80
CA THR A 45 -7.85 6.16 -6.78
C THR A 45 -9.04 5.48 -6.11
N GLN A 46 -9.88 4.80 -6.88
CA GLN A 46 -10.99 4.01 -6.34
C GLN A 46 -10.47 2.88 -5.44
N ALA A 47 -9.43 2.17 -5.86
CA ALA A 47 -8.80 1.11 -5.07
C ALA A 47 -8.21 1.65 -3.76
N ASP A 48 -7.53 2.81 -3.81
CA ASP A 48 -6.94 3.46 -2.64
C ASP A 48 -8.00 3.86 -1.62
N ILE A 49 -9.07 4.53 -2.07
CA ILE A 49 -10.17 4.95 -1.20
C ILE A 49 -10.84 3.72 -0.58
N THR A 50 -11.06 2.64 -1.36
CA THR A 50 -11.61 1.38 -0.87
C THR A 50 -10.70 0.75 0.19
N SER A 51 -9.39 0.70 -0.06
CA SER A 51 -8.39 0.18 0.89
C SER A 51 -8.38 0.97 2.20
N CYS A 52 -8.42 2.30 2.12
CA CYS A 52 -8.45 3.15 3.29
C CYS A 52 -9.76 2.97 4.07
N TYR A 53 -10.89 2.90 3.37
CA TYR A 53 -12.20 2.67 3.99
C TYR A 53 -12.25 1.36 4.79
N MET A 54 -11.75 0.27 4.21
CA MET A 54 -11.66 -1.03 4.88
C MET A 54 -10.86 -1.00 6.19
N GLY A 55 -9.89 -0.11 6.32
CA GLY A 55 -9.02 -0.03 7.49
C GLY A 55 -9.74 0.30 8.80
N TYR A 56 -11.02 0.68 8.75
CA TYR A 56 -11.79 1.11 9.92
C TYR A 56 -12.64 0.02 10.56
N SER A 57 -13.05 -1.01 9.84
CA SER A 57 -13.83 -2.10 10.43
C SER A 57 -13.56 -3.47 9.79
N VAL A 58 -13.71 -4.53 10.59
CA VAL A 58 -13.63 -5.92 10.10
C VAL A 58 -14.75 -6.22 9.09
N GLY A 59 -15.94 -5.65 9.29
CA GLY A 59 -17.07 -5.79 8.37
C GLY A 59 -16.75 -5.22 6.99
N ASP A 60 -16.07 -4.06 6.93
CA ASP A 60 -15.66 -3.46 5.67
C ASP A 60 -14.58 -4.27 4.97
N VAL A 61 -13.63 -4.86 5.73
CA VAL A 61 -12.62 -5.79 5.16
C VAL A 61 -13.30 -6.99 4.51
N LEU A 62 -14.30 -7.59 5.15
CA LEU A 62 -15.03 -8.73 4.60
C LEU A 62 -15.82 -8.36 3.34
N LYS A 63 -16.39 -7.16 3.30
CA LYS A 63 -17.20 -6.67 2.19
C LYS A 63 -16.36 -6.26 0.98
N TYR A 64 -15.28 -5.52 1.19
CA TYR A 64 -14.53 -4.86 0.13
C TYR A 64 -13.13 -5.44 -0.15
N GLY A 65 -12.61 -6.32 0.73
CA GLY A 65 -11.23 -6.79 0.65
C GLY A 65 -10.87 -7.53 -0.64
N THR A 66 -11.85 -8.17 -1.28
CA THR A 66 -11.65 -8.85 -2.56
C THR A 66 -11.78 -7.93 -3.77
N SER A 67 -12.34 -6.71 -3.62
CA SER A 67 -12.56 -5.77 -4.72
C SER A 67 -11.35 -4.89 -5.04
N VAL A 68 -10.43 -4.70 -4.09
CA VAL A 68 -9.28 -3.79 -4.24
C VAL A 68 -8.33 -4.22 -5.36
N ARG A 69 -7.93 -5.50 -5.36
CA ARG A 69 -7.02 -6.01 -6.39
C ARG A 69 -7.60 -5.91 -7.81
N PRO A 70 -8.85 -6.32 -8.08
CA PRO A 70 -9.48 -6.15 -9.39
C PRO A 70 -9.49 -4.70 -9.90
N LEU A 71 -9.61 -3.70 -9.02
CA LEU A 71 -9.55 -2.30 -9.41
C LEU A 71 -8.16 -1.90 -9.92
N TYR A 72 -7.08 -2.33 -9.24
CA TYR A 72 -5.73 -2.11 -9.75
C TYR A 72 -5.45 -2.92 -11.02
N GLU A 73 -5.96 -4.16 -11.12
CA GLU A 73 -5.86 -4.97 -12.34
C GLU A 73 -6.57 -4.26 -13.51
N LYS A 74 -7.73 -3.66 -13.28
CA LYS A 74 -8.43 -2.84 -14.26
C LYS A 74 -7.64 -1.59 -14.67
N ALA A 75 -6.93 -0.95 -13.75
CA ALA A 75 -6.00 0.12 -14.09
C ALA A 75 -4.89 -0.36 -15.06
N LEU A 76 -4.40 -1.59 -14.90
CA LEU A 76 -3.40 -2.17 -15.79
C LEU A 76 -3.94 -2.56 -17.17
N GLU A 77 -5.27 -2.74 -17.35
CA GLU A 77 -5.87 -2.91 -18.68
C GLU A 77 -5.70 -1.64 -19.52
N TYR A 78 -5.74 -0.45 -18.89
CA TYR A 78 -5.56 0.84 -19.56
C TYR A 78 -4.08 1.28 -19.62
N ASN A 79 -3.28 0.93 -18.63
CA ASN A 79 -1.84 1.18 -18.61
C ASN A 79 -1.09 -0.01 -17.99
N PRO A 80 -0.66 -0.99 -18.82
CA PRO A 80 -0.01 -2.22 -18.34
C PRO A 80 1.33 -2.01 -17.61
N ASN A 81 1.92 -0.82 -17.76
CA ASN A 81 3.20 -0.46 -17.17
C ASN A 81 3.06 0.61 -16.07
N LEU A 82 1.87 0.78 -15.51
CA LEU A 82 1.64 1.71 -14.42
C LEU A 82 2.29 1.21 -13.13
N SER A 83 3.50 1.70 -12.84
CA SER A 83 4.29 1.32 -11.66
C SER A 83 3.49 1.40 -10.36
N TYR A 84 2.66 2.44 -10.22
CA TYR A 84 1.81 2.62 -9.05
C TYR A 84 0.84 1.44 -8.83
N ALA A 85 0.11 1.02 -9.86
CA ALA A 85 -0.81 -0.11 -9.78
C ALA A 85 -0.06 -1.43 -9.51
N LEU A 86 1.07 -1.65 -10.19
CA LEU A 86 1.93 -2.82 -9.98
C LEU A 86 2.42 -2.91 -8.52
N THR A 87 2.87 -1.78 -7.95
CA THR A 87 3.31 -1.72 -6.55
C THR A 87 2.17 -2.11 -5.59
N ASN A 88 0.98 -1.58 -5.80
CA ASN A 88 -0.17 -1.83 -4.92
C ASN A 88 -0.72 -3.26 -5.06
N ILE A 89 -0.71 -3.85 -6.26
CA ILE A 89 -1.00 -5.27 -6.45
C ILE A 89 0.03 -6.14 -5.72
N GLY A 90 1.31 -5.79 -5.80
CA GLY A 90 2.39 -6.45 -5.05
C GLY A 90 2.13 -6.42 -3.54
N GLN A 91 1.74 -5.26 -3.00
CA GLN A 91 1.35 -5.14 -1.59
C GLN A 91 0.13 -6.00 -1.26
N TRP A 92 -0.89 -6.03 -2.12
CA TRP A 92 -2.05 -6.89 -1.92
C TRP A 92 -1.62 -8.37 -1.80
N TYR A 93 -0.79 -8.87 -2.72
CA TYR A 93 -0.27 -10.25 -2.64
C TYR A 93 0.57 -10.52 -1.40
N TYR A 94 1.25 -9.50 -0.86
CA TYR A 94 2.03 -9.62 0.36
C TYR A 94 1.15 -9.77 1.61
N PHE A 95 0.11 -8.96 1.72
CA PHE A 95 -0.74 -8.91 2.92
C PHE A 95 -1.91 -9.88 2.90
N ALA A 96 -2.38 -10.30 1.74
CA ALA A 96 -3.50 -11.22 1.62
C ALA A 96 -3.13 -12.60 2.21
N PRO A 97 -4.04 -13.24 2.96
CA PRO A 97 -3.86 -14.62 3.36
C PRO A 97 -3.74 -15.56 2.16
N GLY A 98 -2.95 -16.64 2.29
CA GLY A 98 -2.76 -17.61 1.20
C GLY A 98 -4.07 -18.21 0.68
N ILE A 99 -5.07 -18.39 1.56
CA ILE A 99 -6.39 -18.91 1.21
C ILE A 99 -7.17 -18.02 0.22
N VAL A 100 -6.88 -16.71 0.22
CA VAL A 100 -7.48 -15.76 -0.74
C VAL A 100 -6.51 -15.36 -1.86
N GLY A 101 -5.41 -16.09 -2.00
CA GLY A 101 -4.45 -15.95 -3.10
C GLY A 101 -3.19 -15.14 -2.80
N GLY A 102 -2.91 -14.81 -1.53
CA GLY A 102 -1.65 -14.17 -1.12
C GLY A 102 -0.43 -14.98 -1.52
N SER A 103 0.65 -14.34 -1.98
CA SER A 103 1.84 -15.02 -2.50
C SER A 103 3.07 -14.13 -2.48
N LYS A 104 4.05 -14.46 -1.64
CA LYS A 104 5.35 -13.75 -1.62
C LYS A 104 6.10 -13.84 -2.96
N LYS A 105 5.92 -14.92 -3.73
CA LYS A 105 6.50 -15.06 -5.07
C LYS A 105 5.91 -14.03 -6.04
N LYS A 106 4.57 -13.90 -6.05
CA LYS A 106 3.90 -12.88 -6.87
C LYS A 106 4.25 -11.47 -6.42
N THR A 107 4.32 -11.22 -5.10
CA THR A 107 4.77 -9.94 -4.54
C THR A 107 6.11 -9.51 -5.15
N LEU A 108 7.11 -10.40 -5.15
CA LEU A 108 8.43 -10.09 -5.72
C LEU A 108 8.33 -9.71 -7.19
N SER A 109 7.65 -10.54 -7.99
CA SER A 109 7.49 -10.29 -9.43
C SER A 109 6.81 -8.94 -9.72
N TYR A 110 5.78 -8.57 -8.94
CA TYR A 110 5.09 -7.29 -9.10
C TYR A 110 5.96 -6.12 -8.68
N PHE A 111 6.74 -6.23 -7.60
CA PHE A 111 7.62 -5.14 -7.16
C PHE A 111 8.81 -4.95 -8.13
N GLU A 112 9.38 -6.02 -8.66
CA GLU A 112 10.43 -5.93 -9.69
C GLU A 112 9.88 -5.25 -10.95
N LYS A 113 8.73 -5.68 -11.45
CA LYS A 113 8.08 -5.05 -12.60
C LYS A 113 7.71 -3.58 -12.33
N ALA A 114 7.22 -3.26 -11.13
CA ALA A 114 6.92 -1.89 -10.75
C ALA A 114 8.15 -0.98 -10.84
N ARG A 115 9.30 -1.47 -10.37
CA ARG A 115 10.58 -0.75 -10.46
C ARG A 115 11.02 -0.56 -11.91
N GLU A 116 10.95 -1.60 -12.73
CA GLU A 116 11.30 -1.54 -14.15
C GLU A 116 10.44 -0.52 -14.92
N CYS A 117 9.15 -0.42 -14.56
CA CYS A 117 8.18 0.46 -15.22
C CYS A 117 8.14 1.88 -14.61
N ALA A 118 8.89 2.16 -13.55
CA ALA A 118 8.87 3.45 -12.88
C ALA A 118 9.53 4.55 -13.74
N VAL A 119 8.75 5.55 -14.11
CA VAL A 119 9.22 6.65 -14.98
C VAL A 119 9.41 7.97 -14.24
N THR A 120 8.71 8.19 -13.12
CA THR A 120 8.86 9.39 -12.31
C THR A 120 9.66 9.11 -11.03
N ASP A 121 10.27 10.14 -10.45
CA ASP A 121 11.02 10.01 -9.20
C ASP A 121 10.13 9.47 -8.05
N SER A 122 8.88 9.89 -7.98
CA SER A 122 7.93 9.37 -7.00
C SER A 122 7.68 7.87 -7.20
N GLN A 123 7.49 7.41 -8.43
CA GLN A 123 7.30 5.97 -8.73
C GLN A 123 8.56 5.17 -8.40
N LYS A 124 9.75 5.65 -8.77
CA LYS A 124 11.03 5.01 -8.43
C LYS A 124 11.21 4.90 -6.92
N TYR A 125 11.01 6.02 -6.21
CA TYR A 125 11.13 6.09 -4.75
C TYR A 125 10.28 5.02 -4.05
N PHE A 126 8.99 4.92 -4.38
CA PHE A 126 8.12 3.93 -3.74
C PHE A 126 8.40 2.50 -4.20
N ALA A 127 8.70 2.27 -5.48
CA ALA A 127 9.05 0.95 -5.98
C ALA A 127 10.33 0.42 -5.31
N ASP A 128 11.37 1.25 -5.18
CA ASP A 128 12.61 0.91 -4.50
C ASP A 128 12.38 0.57 -3.02
N ILE A 129 11.57 1.37 -2.33
CA ILE A 129 11.22 1.11 -0.93
C ILE A 129 10.54 -0.25 -0.77
N PHE A 130 9.46 -0.51 -1.49
CA PHE A 130 8.70 -1.75 -1.29
C PHE A 130 9.50 -2.99 -1.70
N LEU A 131 10.25 -2.92 -2.80
CA LEU A 131 11.14 -4.00 -3.22
C LEU A 131 12.24 -4.23 -2.18
N SER A 132 12.88 -3.18 -1.67
CA SER A 132 13.94 -3.28 -0.65
C SER A 132 13.46 -4.02 0.59
N GLN A 133 12.23 -3.74 1.06
CA GLN A 133 11.70 -4.35 2.26
C GLN A 133 11.36 -5.83 2.08
N LEU A 134 10.95 -6.26 0.89
CA LEU A 134 10.80 -7.68 0.58
C LEU A 134 12.15 -8.38 0.48
N LEU A 135 13.17 -7.73 -0.11
CA LEU A 135 14.54 -8.26 -0.17
C LEU A 135 15.17 -8.35 1.22
N PHE A 136 14.88 -7.40 2.12
CA PHE A 136 15.29 -7.48 3.53
C PHE A 136 14.76 -8.76 4.18
N GLU A 137 13.48 -9.09 4.03
CA GLU A 137 12.90 -10.35 4.55
C GLU A 137 13.53 -11.59 3.93
N LYS A 138 13.97 -11.51 2.69
CA LYS A 138 14.71 -12.58 1.99
C LYS A 138 16.19 -12.66 2.38
N LYS A 139 16.68 -11.75 3.23
CA LYS A 139 18.08 -11.59 3.63
C LYS A 139 19.03 -11.22 2.49
N GLU A 140 18.51 -10.62 1.43
CA GLU A 140 19.27 -10.05 0.31
C GLU A 140 19.69 -8.61 0.67
N PHE A 141 20.51 -8.45 1.72
CA PHE A 141 20.78 -7.15 2.35
C PHE A 141 21.55 -6.18 1.45
N GLU A 142 22.43 -6.66 0.59
CA GLU A 142 23.18 -5.79 -0.34
C GLU A 142 22.22 -5.11 -1.33
N ARG A 143 21.34 -5.87 -1.97
CA ARG A 143 20.32 -5.34 -2.88
C ARG A 143 19.33 -4.41 -2.15
N CYS A 144 18.92 -4.80 -0.94
CA CYS A 144 18.07 -3.96 -0.09
C CYS A 144 18.71 -2.59 0.15
N ASN A 145 19.98 -2.56 0.58
CA ASN A 145 20.68 -1.32 0.88
C ASN A 145 20.92 -0.45 -0.37
N SER A 146 21.21 -1.05 -1.52
CA SER A 146 21.33 -0.33 -2.79
C SER A 146 20.03 0.42 -3.12
N LEU A 147 18.89 -0.26 -3.08
CA LEU A 147 17.58 0.35 -3.35
C LEU A 147 17.21 1.46 -2.36
N LEU A 148 17.51 1.26 -1.06
CA LEU A 148 17.28 2.31 -0.07
C LEU A 148 18.18 3.54 -0.31
N SER A 149 19.39 3.35 -0.81
CA SER A 149 20.29 4.45 -1.17
C SER A 149 19.84 5.17 -2.43
N GLU A 150 19.30 4.45 -3.43
CA GLU A 150 18.66 5.04 -4.60
C GLU A 150 17.43 5.89 -4.20
N ALA A 151 16.56 5.35 -3.35
CA ALA A 151 15.42 6.10 -2.82
C ALA A 151 15.85 7.34 -2.01
N GLU A 152 16.96 7.25 -1.24
CA GLU A 152 17.49 8.38 -0.48
C GLU A 152 18.07 9.48 -1.40
N SER A 153 18.63 9.11 -2.54
CA SER A 153 19.09 10.09 -3.54
C SER A 153 17.95 10.89 -4.15
N ILE A 154 16.75 10.26 -4.28
CA ILE A 154 15.54 10.91 -4.79
C ILE A 154 14.93 11.83 -3.72
N CYS A 155 14.84 11.37 -2.48
CA CYS A 155 14.25 12.12 -1.38
C CYS A 155 15.19 12.15 -0.15
N PRO A 156 16.21 13.02 -0.15
CA PRO A 156 17.12 13.17 0.98
C PRO A 156 16.36 13.59 2.25
N ASN A 157 16.81 13.06 3.39
CA ASN A 157 16.22 13.35 4.70
C ASN A 157 14.75 12.89 4.92
N SER A 158 14.23 12.02 4.08
CA SER A 158 12.89 11.45 4.24
C SER A 158 12.71 10.81 5.62
N ASN A 159 11.72 11.26 6.38
CA ASN A 159 11.34 10.65 7.66
C ASN A 159 10.86 9.21 7.47
N TYR A 160 10.28 8.91 6.32
CA TYR A 160 9.84 7.55 5.99
C TYR A 160 11.04 6.60 5.82
N LEU A 161 12.10 7.02 5.11
CA LEU A 161 13.33 6.24 4.99
C LEU A 161 14.07 6.09 6.33
N LYS A 162 14.10 7.13 7.16
CA LYS A 162 14.65 7.03 8.53
C LYS A 162 13.93 5.96 9.35
N LYS A 163 12.60 5.93 9.28
CA LYS A 163 11.78 4.91 9.93
C LYS A 163 12.10 3.50 9.41
N ILE A 164 12.23 3.34 8.10
CA ILE A 164 12.58 2.06 7.47
C ILE A 164 13.96 1.59 7.93
N ARG A 165 14.98 2.44 7.86
CA ARG A 165 16.33 2.09 8.31
C ARG A 165 16.35 1.72 9.79
N SER A 166 15.62 2.45 10.64
CA SER A 166 15.48 2.12 12.06
C SER A 166 14.81 0.76 12.28
N ALA A 167 13.78 0.42 11.52
CA ALA A 167 13.16 -0.90 11.57
C ALA A 167 14.13 -2.00 11.13
N ASN A 168 14.85 -1.80 10.03
CA ASN A 168 15.84 -2.75 9.52
C ASN A 168 17.01 -2.96 10.53
N GLN A 169 17.46 -1.93 11.24
CA GLN A 169 18.46 -2.07 12.31
C GLN A 169 17.95 -2.93 13.48
N GLN A 170 16.64 -2.97 13.71
CA GLN A 170 15.99 -3.84 14.69
C GLN A 170 15.71 -5.26 14.15
N GLY A 171 16.17 -5.58 12.94
CA GLY A 171 15.94 -6.87 12.29
C GLY A 171 14.52 -7.03 11.70
N LEU A 172 13.77 -5.95 11.54
CA LEU A 172 12.40 -5.97 11.04
C LEU A 172 12.31 -5.29 9.67
N SER A 173 11.55 -5.87 8.74
CA SER A 173 11.10 -5.11 7.58
C SER A 173 10.08 -4.04 7.99
N LEU A 174 9.84 -3.06 7.14
CA LEU A 174 8.74 -2.09 7.35
C LEU A 174 7.39 -2.80 7.53
N PHE A 175 7.16 -3.88 6.78
CA PHE A 175 5.92 -4.64 6.85
C PHE A 175 5.74 -5.34 8.21
N GLU A 176 6.81 -5.95 8.72
CA GLU A 176 6.82 -6.60 10.04
C GLU A 176 6.71 -5.57 11.16
N TYR A 177 7.43 -4.45 11.05
CA TYR A 177 7.37 -3.35 12.00
C TYR A 177 5.95 -2.81 12.13
N ASN A 178 5.26 -2.56 11.02
CA ASN A 178 3.89 -2.05 11.03
C ASN A 178 2.90 -3.07 11.62
N ARG A 179 3.07 -4.37 11.35
CA ARG A 179 2.25 -5.43 11.98
C ARG A 179 2.47 -5.48 13.49
N LYS A 180 3.73 -5.42 13.95
CA LYS A 180 4.07 -5.44 15.37
C LYS A 180 3.49 -4.24 16.10
N LYS A 181 3.63 -3.04 15.52
CA LYS A 181 3.01 -1.82 16.06
C LYS A 181 1.50 -1.96 16.18
N SER A 182 0.84 -2.44 15.15
CA SER A 182 -0.63 -2.64 15.17
C SER A 182 -1.10 -3.66 16.21
N SER A 183 -0.30 -4.69 16.54
CA SER A 183 -0.61 -5.64 17.61
C SER A 183 -0.46 -5.01 18.99
N LEU A 184 0.61 -4.26 19.22
CA LEU A 184 0.84 -3.54 20.48
C LEU A 184 -0.25 -2.51 20.76
N ASP A 185 -0.67 -1.76 19.72
CA ASP A 185 -1.77 -0.79 19.85
C ASP A 185 -3.11 -1.45 20.16
N LYS A 186 -3.31 -2.72 19.78
CA LYS A 186 -4.51 -3.49 20.13
C LYS A 186 -4.46 -4.06 21.55
N GLU A 187 -3.27 -4.43 22.02
CA GLU A 187 -3.08 -4.93 23.38
C GLU A 187 -3.21 -3.82 24.42
N SER A 188 -2.65 -2.63 24.15
CA SER A 188 -2.79 -1.48 25.04
C SER A 188 -4.26 -1.06 25.25
N LYS A 189 -5.09 -1.12 24.19
CA LYS A 189 -6.52 -0.80 24.26
C LYS A 189 -7.39 -1.84 24.98
N LYS A 190 -6.86 -3.02 25.30
CA LYS A 190 -7.56 -4.03 26.09
C LYS A 190 -7.31 -3.87 27.61
N ILE A 191 -6.34 -3.03 27.98
CA ILE A 191 -5.91 -2.79 29.36
C ILE A 191 -6.57 -1.50 29.92
N GLU A 192 -7.14 -0.65 29.05
CA GLU A 192 -8.00 0.50 29.38
C GLU A 192 -9.49 0.08 29.42
#